data_235fd581ef88560c8ee2a95a581399a1
#
_entry.id   235fd581ef88560c8ee2a95a581399a1
#
_cell.length_a   1.000
_cell.length_b   1.000
_cell.length_c   1.000
_cell.angle_alpha   90.00
_cell.angle_beta   90.00
_cell.angle_gamma   90.00
#
_symmetry.space_group_name_H-M   'P 1'
#
loop_
_entity.id
_entity.type
_entity.pdbx_description
1 polymer ?
#
loop_
_entity_poly.entity_id
_entity_poly.type
_entity_poly.pdbx_seq_one_letter_code
_entity_poly.pdbx_strand_id
1 'polypeptide(L)'
;MVAAEEFLEYADVFGHGYGTRAADTDALLDGGHDVLLDIDVQGMRQVRSRARQPVTTIFILPPSRDTLEARLRGRGTDADDAIARRLATATAEMAAVPEYDYVVLNDQVSGAVEQLASIVTAARASRAAMRQASVDVARTFGVTLEPAAWDRARALHERGWR
;
A
#
# COMPACT_ATOMS: atom_id res chain seq x y z
N MET A 1 -7.83 23.83 10.47
CA MET A 1 -6.43 23.61 10.06
C MET A 1 -6.07 22.21 10.50
N VAL A 2 -5.78 21.33 9.56
CA VAL A 2 -5.36 19.96 9.85
C VAL A 2 -3.88 20.05 10.23
N ALA A 3 -3.53 19.72 11.49
CA ALA A 3 -2.13 19.57 11.87
C ALA A 3 -1.58 18.39 11.07
N ALA A 4 -0.54 18.59 10.25
CA ALA A 4 -0.03 17.61 9.30
C ALA A 4 0.45 16.28 9.97
N GLU A 5 0.64 16.29 11.29
CA GLU A 5 1.10 15.14 12.09
C GLU A 5 -0.02 14.23 12.59
N GLU A 6 -1.29 14.63 12.46
CA GLU A 6 -2.42 13.79 12.93
C GLU A 6 -2.85 12.74 11.90
N PHE A 7 -2.43 12.89 10.64
CA PHE A 7 -2.86 12.05 9.54
C PHE A 7 -1.69 11.30 8.91
N LEU A 8 -1.89 10.00 8.66
CA LEU A 8 -1.00 9.20 7.82
C LEU A 8 -1.03 9.70 6.38
N GLU A 9 -2.22 9.97 5.88
CA GLU A 9 -2.43 10.62 4.59
C GLU A 9 -3.62 11.58 4.69
N TYR A 10 -3.60 12.59 3.84
CA TYR A 10 -4.67 13.57 3.69
C TYR A 10 -4.76 14.00 2.24
N ALA A 11 -5.97 14.05 1.72
CA ALA A 11 -6.28 14.56 0.39
C ALA A 11 -7.48 15.51 0.44
N ASP A 12 -7.45 16.58 -0.36
CA ASP A 12 -8.62 17.37 -0.67
C ASP A 12 -9.27 16.80 -1.93
N VAL A 13 -10.50 16.37 -1.82
CA VAL A 13 -11.28 15.86 -2.94
C VAL A 13 -12.52 16.73 -3.10
N PHE A 14 -12.52 17.58 -4.14
CA PHE A 14 -13.60 18.51 -4.44
C PHE A 14 -13.97 19.48 -3.30
N GLY A 15 -12.98 19.99 -2.56
CA GLY A 15 -13.18 20.90 -1.44
C GLY A 15 -13.57 20.22 -0.12
N HIS A 16 -13.57 18.89 -0.10
CA HIS A 16 -13.76 18.10 1.12
C HIS A 16 -12.45 17.41 1.50
N GLY A 17 -12.03 17.60 2.74
CA GLY A 17 -10.85 16.93 3.28
C GLY A 17 -11.15 15.49 3.68
N TYR A 18 -10.40 14.55 3.14
CA TYR A 18 -10.39 13.14 3.53
C TYR A 18 -9.02 12.77 4.05
N GLY A 19 -8.95 11.86 5.00
CA GLY A 19 -7.65 11.42 5.48
C GLY A 19 -7.75 10.30 6.49
N THR A 20 -6.68 9.57 6.65
CA THR A 20 -6.52 8.45 7.58
C THR A 20 -5.74 8.93 8.80
N ARG A 21 -6.36 8.90 9.99
CA ARG A 21 -5.70 9.34 11.23
C ARG A 21 -4.64 8.33 11.66
N ALA A 22 -3.45 8.85 11.97
CA ALA A 22 -2.32 8.02 12.39
C ALA A 22 -2.63 7.25 13.69
N ALA A 23 -3.17 7.93 14.70
CA ALA A 23 -3.45 7.31 16.00
C ALA A 23 -4.47 6.17 15.92
N ASP A 24 -5.52 6.30 15.09
CA ASP A 24 -6.53 5.26 14.93
C ASP A 24 -5.94 4.04 14.20
N THR A 25 -5.11 4.27 13.20
CA THR A 25 -4.40 3.21 12.47
C THR A 25 -3.41 2.48 13.39
N ASP A 26 -2.60 3.22 14.13
CA ASP A 26 -1.63 2.65 15.08
C ASP A 26 -2.35 1.78 16.13
N ALA A 27 -3.47 2.23 16.67
CA ALA A 27 -4.24 1.46 17.64
C ALA A 27 -4.77 0.13 17.07
N LEU A 28 -5.23 0.12 15.81
CA LEU A 28 -5.66 -1.11 15.13
C LEU A 28 -4.47 -2.07 14.92
N LEU A 29 -3.34 -1.55 14.45
CA LEU A 29 -2.14 -2.34 14.21
C LEU A 29 -1.55 -2.92 15.52
N ASP A 30 -1.52 -2.13 16.59
CA ASP A 30 -1.10 -2.57 17.92
C ASP A 30 -2.05 -3.62 18.50
N GLY A 31 -3.32 -3.58 18.13
CA GLY A 31 -4.33 -4.61 18.41
C GLY A 31 -4.18 -5.89 17.57
N GLY A 32 -3.19 -5.98 16.68
CA GLY A 32 -2.93 -7.14 15.83
C GLY A 32 -3.80 -7.21 14.57
N HIS A 33 -4.44 -6.11 14.19
CA HIS A 33 -5.22 -6.02 12.96
C HIS A 33 -4.37 -5.55 11.79
N ASP A 34 -4.69 -5.99 10.57
CA ASP A 34 -4.19 -5.33 9.37
C ASP A 34 -5.10 -4.16 9.00
N VAL A 35 -4.51 -3.10 8.47
CA VAL A 35 -5.25 -1.95 7.95
C VAL A 35 -5.04 -1.90 6.44
N LEU A 36 -6.14 -1.95 5.69
CA LEU A 36 -6.14 -1.81 4.23
C LEU A 36 -6.60 -0.40 3.88
N LEU A 37 -5.77 0.32 3.13
CA LEU A 37 -6.06 1.66 2.65
C LEU A 37 -6.26 1.63 1.13
N ASP A 38 -7.42 2.14 0.67
CA ASP A 38 -7.70 2.39 -0.75
C ASP A 38 -7.48 3.88 -1.01
N ILE A 39 -6.28 4.21 -1.47
CA ILE A 39 -5.79 5.57 -1.60
C ILE A 39 -5.06 5.77 -2.94
N ASP A 40 -4.94 7.00 -3.38
CA ASP A 40 -4.22 7.37 -4.59
C ASP A 40 -2.68 7.35 -4.39
N VAL A 41 -1.94 7.67 -5.45
CA VAL A 41 -0.46 7.72 -5.43
C VAL A 41 0.07 8.73 -4.41
N GLN A 42 -0.62 9.87 -4.22
CA GLN A 42 -0.18 10.88 -3.26
C GLN A 42 -0.37 10.38 -1.83
N GLY A 43 -1.52 9.75 -1.54
CA GLY A 43 -1.80 9.11 -0.26
C GLY A 43 -0.80 8.01 0.04
N MET A 44 -0.50 7.14 -0.92
CA MET A 44 0.51 6.09 -0.79
C MET A 44 1.88 6.65 -0.38
N ARG A 45 2.36 7.69 -1.05
CA ARG A 45 3.65 8.33 -0.73
C ARG A 45 3.66 8.93 0.69
N GLN A 46 2.54 9.53 1.12
CA GLN A 46 2.39 10.07 2.47
C GLN A 46 2.43 8.94 3.51
N VAL A 47 1.64 7.88 3.31
CA VAL A 47 1.66 6.70 4.21
C VAL A 47 3.05 6.11 4.31
N ARG A 48 3.72 5.87 3.16
CA ARG A 48 5.07 5.31 3.12
C ARG A 48 6.10 6.14 3.89
N SER A 49 5.94 7.46 3.92
CA SER A 49 6.86 8.37 4.62
C SER A 49 6.57 8.53 6.11
N ARG A 50 5.33 8.29 6.56
CA ARG A 50 4.89 8.60 7.93
C ARG A 50 4.58 7.38 8.77
N ALA A 51 4.27 6.24 8.15
CA ALA A 51 3.91 5.02 8.88
C ALA A 51 5.07 4.52 9.75
N ARG A 52 4.75 4.15 10.99
CA ARG A 52 5.69 3.55 11.95
C ARG A 52 5.86 2.07 11.73
N GLN A 53 4.83 1.41 11.22
CA GLN A 53 4.79 -0.02 10.96
C GLN A 53 5.14 -0.32 9.50
N PRO A 54 5.55 -1.57 9.18
CA PRO A 54 5.81 -1.96 7.79
C PRO A 54 4.61 -1.72 6.88
N VAL A 55 4.86 -1.08 5.75
CA VAL A 55 3.86 -0.80 4.72
C VAL A 55 4.14 -1.69 3.51
N THR A 56 3.11 -2.33 2.99
CA THR A 56 3.13 -3.05 1.71
C THR A 56 2.26 -2.30 0.73
N THR A 57 2.84 -1.88 -0.38
CA THR A 57 2.14 -1.09 -1.39
C THR A 57 1.84 -1.92 -2.62
N ILE A 58 0.60 -1.84 -3.12
CA ILE A 58 0.11 -2.64 -4.24
C ILE A 58 -0.53 -1.70 -5.25
N PHE A 59 -0.02 -1.68 -6.48
CA PHE A 59 -0.65 -0.96 -7.57
C PHE A 59 -1.60 -1.90 -8.32
N ILE A 60 -2.86 -1.50 -8.49
CA ILE A 60 -3.85 -2.28 -9.22
C ILE A 60 -4.00 -1.74 -10.64
N LEU A 61 -3.57 -2.52 -11.62
CA LEU A 61 -3.61 -2.16 -13.04
C LEU A 61 -4.85 -2.69 -13.73
N PRO A 62 -5.54 -1.90 -14.56
CA PRO A 62 -6.45 -2.43 -15.56
C PRO A 62 -5.66 -3.11 -16.69
N PRO A 63 -6.25 -4.06 -17.44
CA PRO A 63 -5.57 -4.71 -18.56
C PRO A 63 -5.16 -3.75 -19.68
N SER A 64 -5.94 -2.71 -19.90
CA SER A 64 -5.66 -1.65 -20.88
C SER A 64 -6.42 -0.37 -20.53
N ARG A 65 -6.01 0.74 -21.16
CA ARG A 65 -6.73 2.01 -21.11
C ARG A 65 -8.18 1.87 -21.59
N ASP A 66 -8.38 1.12 -22.67
CA ASP A 66 -9.72 0.93 -23.26
C ASP A 66 -10.62 0.12 -22.32
N THR A 67 -10.07 -0.88 -21.64
CA THR A 67 -10.80 -1.63 -20.62
C THR A 67 -11.17 -0.74 -19.43
N LEU A 68 -10.27 0.14 -18.99
CA LEU A 68 -10.58 1.11 -17.93
C LEU A 68 -11.71 2.04 -18.35
N GLU A 69 -11.64 2.61 -19.55
CA GLU A 69 -12.69 3.48 -20.11
C GLU A 69 -14.04 2.76 -20.20
N ALA A 70 -14.05 1.54 -20.74
CA ALA A 70 -15.27 0.74 -20.81
C ALA A 70 -15.89 0.46 -19.44
N ARG A 71 -15.05 0.17 -18.43
CA ARG A 71 -15.51 -0.03 -17.04
C ARG A 71 -16.07 1.24 -16.43
N LEU A 72 -15.45 2.40 -16.65
CA LEU A 72 -15.95 3.69 -16.17
C LEU A 72 -17.30 4.03 -16.80
N ARG A 73 -17.43 3.87 -18.12
CA ARG A 73 -18.72 4.09 -18.83
C ARG A 73 -19.80 3.12 -18.41
N GLY A 74 -19.43 1.85 -18.18
CA GLY A 74 -20.37 0.79 -17.77
C GLY A 74 -21.02 1.00 -16.40
N ARG A 75 -20.46 1.84 -15.54
CA ARG A 75 -21.08 2.21 -14.25
C ARG A 75 -22.28 3.14 -14.42
N GLY A 76 -22.37 3.88 -15.52
CA GLY A 76 -23.50 4.74 -15.87
C GLY A 76 -23.71 5.95 -14.93
N THR A 77 -22.78 6.21 -14.03
CA THR A 77 -22.91 7.26 -12.99
C THR A 77 -22.12 8.51 -13.31
N ASP A 78 -21.15 8.43 -14.21
CA ASP A 78 -20.21 9.51 -14.50
C ASP A 78 -20.54 10.18 -15.85
N ALA A 79 -20.50 11.51 -15.89
CA ALA A 79 -20.55 12.27 -17.12
C ALA A 79 -19.24 12.12 -17.92
N ASP A 80 -19.29 12.36 -19.25
CA ASP A 80 -18.15 12.18 -20.15
C ASP A 80 -16.89 12.97 -19.72
N ASP A 81 -17.07 14.17 -19.21
CA ASP A 81 -15.98 15.00 -18.71
C ASP A 81 -15.34 14.43 -17.44
N ALA A 82 -16.12 13.79 -16.57
CA ALA A 82 -15.61 13.10 -15.39
C ALA A 82 -14.80 11.86 -15.79
N ILE A 83 -15.29 11.10 -16.78
CA ILE A 83 -14.55 9.95 -17.33
C ILE A 83 -13.22 10.41 -17.94
N ALA A 84 -13.24 11.48 -18.73
CA ALA A 84 -12.00 12.03 -19.32
C ALA A 84 -10.97 12.44 -18.23
N ARG A 85 -11.42 13.11 -17.18
CA ARG A 85 -10.54 13.46 -16.03
C ARG A 85 -9.96 12.21 -15.35
N ARG A 86 -10.78 11.19 -15.08
CA ARG A 86 -10.32 9.93 -14.45
C ARG A 86 -9.29 9.20 -15.32
N LEU A 87 -9.49 9.17 -16.64
CA LEU A 87 -8.52 8.58 -17.57
C LEU A 87 -7.21 9.36 -17.61
N ALA A 88 -7.26 10.68 -17.56
CA ALA A 88 -6.06 11.52 -17.49
C ALA A 88 -5.29 11.29 -16.19
N THR A 89 -5.99 11.24 -15.05
CA THR A 89 -5.41 10.92 -13.74
C THR A 89 -4.76 9.54 -13.76
N ALA A 90 -5.47 8.51 -14.21
CA ALA A 90 -4.91 7.16 -14.31
C ALA A 90 -3.66 7.10 -15.19
N THR A 91 -3.65 7.84 -16.32
CA THR A 91 -2.48 7.93 -17.18
C THR A 91 -1.27 8.57 -16.46
N ALA A 92 -1.50 9.61 -15.68
CA ALA A 92 -0.43 10.25 -14.91
C ALA A 92 0.09 9.34 -13.79
N GLU A 93 -0.79 8.60 -13.13
CA GLU A 93 -0.45 7.68 -12.04
C GLU A 93 0.36 6.46 -12.53
N MET A 94 0.25 6.07 -13.80
CA MET A 94 1.05 4.97 -14.37
C MET A 94 2.56 5.18 -14.21
N ALA A 95 3.03 6.42 -14.17
CA ALA A 95 4.44 6.73 -13.94
C ALA A 95 4.93 6.33 -12.53
N ALA A 96 4.02 6.17 -11.58
CA ALA A 96 4.33 5.79 -10.20
C ALA A 96 4.36 4.25 -9.99
N VAL A 97 3.98 3.44 -10.97
CA VAL A 97 4.00 1.97 -10.85
C VAL A 97 5.32 1.42 -10.29
N PRO A 98 6.51 1.91 -10.71
CA PRO A 98 7.78 1.44 -10.16
C PRO A 98 8.02 1.78 -8.68
N GLU A 99 7.20 2.63 -8.08
CA GLU A 99 7.31 2.98 -6.66
C GLU A 99 6.62 1.97 -5.74
N TYR A 100 5.82 1.04 -6.29
CA TYR A 100 5.06 0.07 -5.52
C TYR A 100 5.81 -1.25 -5.35
N ASP A 101 5.54 -1.93 -4.23
CA ASP A 101 6.17 -3.21 -3.93
C ASP A 101 5.60 -4.35 -4.78
N TYR A 102 4.32 -4.25 -5.13
CA TYR A 102 3.59 -5.23 -5.96
C TYR A 102 2.72 -4.54 -7.00
N VAL A 103 2.49 -5.26 -8.09
CA VAL A 103 1.56 -4.85 -9.15
C VAL A 103 0.59 -6.01 -9.39
N VAL A 104 -0.71 -5.73 -9.35
CA VAL A 104 -1.78 -6.70 -9.60
C VAL A 104 -2.53 -6.28 -10.86
N LEU A 105 -2.58 -7.17 -11.85
CA LEU A 105 -3.38 -6.96 -13.06
C LEU A 105 -4.84 -7.35 -12.78
N ASN A 106 -5.73 -6.36 -12.73
CA ASN A 106 -7.17 -6.58 -12.54
C ASN A 106 -7.85 -6.83 -13.88
N ASP A 107 -7.58 -7.98 -14.49
CA ASP A 107 -8.32 -8.45 -15.65
C ASP A 107 -9.66 -9.06 -15.21
N GLN A 108 -9.61 -10.05 -14.32
CA GLN A 108 -10.76 -10.66 -13.68
C GLN A 108 -10.71 -10.45 -12.17
N VAL A 109 -11.85 -10.07 -11.58
CA VAL A 109 -11.93 -9.73 -10.15
C VAL A 109 -11.49 -10.90 -9.26
N SER A 110 -11.90 -12.14 -9.56
CA SER A 110 -11.52 -13.33 -8.78
C SER A 110 -10.00 -13.52 -8.73
N GLY A 111 -9.33 -13.45 -9.89
CA GLY A 111 -7.88 -13.60 -9.97
C GLY A 111 -7.13 -12.46 -9.26
N ALA A 112 -7.62 -11.22 -9.38
CA ALA A 112 -7.04 -10.09 -8.67
C ALA A 112 -7.19 -10.24 -7.13
N VAL A 113 -8.35 -10.70 -6.66
CA VAL A 113 -8.58 -10.97 -5.23
C VAL A 113 -7.65 -12.07 -4.70
N GLU A 114 -7.44 -13.16 -5.44
CA GLU A 114 -6.52 -14.24 -5.06
C GLU A 114 -5.07 -13.73 -4.96
N GLN A 115 -4.63 -12.89 -5.91
CA GLN A 115 -3.30 -12.28 -5.86
C GLN A 115 -3.16 -11.35 -4.65
N LEU A 116 -4.16 -10.48 -4.40
CA LEU A 116 -4.17 -9.60 -3.22
C LEU A 116 -4.10 -10.39 -1.91
N ALA A 117 -4.91 -11.45 -1.77
CA ALA A 117 -4.89 -12.30 -0.59
C ALA A 117 -3.52 -12.98 -0.38
N SER A 118 -2.89 -13.41 -1.47
CA SER A 118 -1.54 -14.01 -1.43
C SER A 118 -0.48 -13.00 -0.98
N ILE A 119 -0.55 -11.77 -1.48
CA ILE A 119 0.35 -10.68 -1.08
C ILE A 119 0.17 -10.34 0.41
N VAL A 120 -1.07 -10.22 0.90
CA VAL A 120 -1.35 -9.98 2.33
C VAL A 120 -0.77 -11.10 3.18
N THR A 121 -0.95 -12.37 2.78
CA THR A 121 -0.40 -13.52 3.49
C THR A 121 1.13 -13.47 3.54
N ALA A 122 1.78 -13.17 2.43
CA ALA A 122 3.23 -13.02 2.36
C ALA A 122 3.74 -11.83 3.19
N ALA A 123 3.03 -10.70 3.17
CA ALA A 123 3.38 -9.51 3.94
C ALA A 123 3.37 -9.79 5.47
N ARG A 124 2.39 -10.53 5.97
CA ARG A 124 2.32 -10.96 7.38
C ARG A 124 3.50 -11.82 7.79
N ALA A 125 4.03 -12.64 6.91
CA ALA A 125 5.21 -13.48 7.13
C ALA A 125 6.52 -12.77 6.76
N SER A 126 6.46 -11.52 6.32
CA SER A 126 7.68 -10.80 5.97
C SER A 126 8.61 -10.63 7.17
N ARG A 127 9.91 -10.56 6.89
CA ARG A 127 10.93 -10.32 7.92
C ARG A 127 10.63 -9.06 8.75
N ALA A 128 10.11 -8.01 8.14
CA ALA A 128 9.76 -6.77 8.84
C ALA A 128 8.59 -6.97 9.80
N ALA A 129 7.51 -7.63 9.35
CA ALA A 129 6.35 -7.95 10.19
C ALA A 129 6.70 -8.91 11.33
N MET A 130 7.58 -9.89 11.07
CA MET A 130 7.96 -10.91 12.06
C MET A 130 9.14 -10.50 12.96
N ARG A 131 9.62 -9.27 12.86
CA ARG A 131 10.83 -8.82 13.58
C ARG A 131 10.73 -9.05 15.07
N GLN A 132 9.67 -8.58 15.72
CA GLN A 132 9.53 -8.68 17.19
C GLN A 132 9.40 -10.14 17.62
N ALA A 133 8.55 -10.91 16.96
CA ALA A 133 8.40 -12.33 17.25
C ALA A 133 9.72 -13.10 17.11
N SER A 134 10.50 -12.79 16.08
CA SER A 134 11.82 -13.40 15.87
C SER A 134 12.80 -13.07 16.99
N VAL A 135 12.80 -11.82 17.48
CA VAL A 135 13.64 -11.39 18.60
C VAL A 135 13.25 -12.12 19.89
N ASP A 136 11.96 -12.23 20.16
CA ASP A 136 11.45 -12.87 21.37
C ASP A 136 11.76 -14.38 21.37
N VAL A 137 11.57 -15.04 20.26
CA VAL A 137 11.96 -16.45 20.10
C VAL A 137 13.47 -16.64 20.25
N ALA A 138 14.30 -15.82 19.59
CA ALA A 138 15.75 -15.91 19.66
C ALA A 138 16.28 -15.81 21.12
N ARG A 139 15.68 -14.95 21.92
CA ARG A 139 16.01 -14.81 23.35
C ARG A 139 15.84 -16.12 24.14
N THR A 140 14.85 -16.93 23.79
CA THR A 140 14.65 -18.24 24.46
C THR A 140 15.78 -19.22 24.17
N PHE A 141 16.52 -19.00 23.08
CA PHE A 141 17.73 -19.76 22.71
C PHE A 141 19.04 -19.09 23.19
N GLY A 142 18.95 -18.02 23.99
CA GLY A 142 20.11 -17.24 24.44
C GLY A 142 20.78 -16.42 23.33
N VAL A 143 20.06 -16.15 22.22
CA VAL A 143 20.58 -15.39 21.08
C VAL A 143 20.00 -13.98 21.08
N THR A 144 20.89 -12.98 20.94
CA THR A 144 20.51 -11.58 20.73
C THR A 144 20.60 -11.24 19.26
N LEU A 145 19.48 -10.83 18.67
CA LEU A 145 19.44 -10.35 17.29
C LEU A 145 19.66 -8.83 17.28
N GLU A 146 20.84 -8.41 16.84
CA GLU A 146 21.21 -7.01 16.81
C GLU A 146 20.43 -6.23 15.72
N PRO A 147 19.99 -4.97 15.99
CA PRO A 147 19.29 -4.14 15.02
C PRO A 147 20.00 -4.03 13.68
N ALA A 148 21.33 -3.85 13.69
CA ALA A 148 22.15 -3.76 12.48
C ALA A 148 22.13 -5.03 11.60
N ALA A 149 21.77 -6.19 12.13
CA ALA A 149 21.61 -7.41 11.35
C ALA A 149 20.38 -7.34 10.42
N TRP A 150 19.32 -6.67 10.88
CA TRP A 150 18.10 -6.46 10.08
C TRP A 150 18.33 -5.51 8.92
N ASP A 151 19.11 -4.45 9.13
CA ASP A 151 19.41 -3.44 8.11
C ASP A 151 20.34 -4.00 7.02
N ARG A 152 21.35 -4.79 7.40
CA ARG A 152 22.25 -5.48 6.44
C ARG A 152 21.49 -6.42 5.51
N ALA A 153 20.52 -7.16 6.03
CA ALA A 153 19.73 -8.08 5.23
C ALA A 153 18.79 -7.35 4.26
N ARG A 154 18.33 -6.14 4.60
CA ARG A 154 17.58 -5.26 3.68
C ARG A 154 18.41 -4.87 2.47
N ALA A 155 19.64 -4.42 2.67
CA ALA A 155 20.57 -4.04 1.61
C ALA A 155 20.96 -5.21 0.67
N LEU A 156 20.89 -6.45 1.14
CA LEU A 156 21.09 -7.64 0.31
C LEU A 156 19.88 -7.92 -0.58
N HIS A 157 18.67 -7.73 -0.06
CA HIS A 157 17.44 -7.93 -0.82
C HIS A 157 17.27 -6.89 -1.93
N GLU A 158 17.61 -5.62 -1.66
CA GLU A 158 17.57 -4.51 -2.64
C GLU A 158 18.55 -4.69 -3.79
N ARG A 159 19.62 -5.48 -3.64
CA ARG A 159 20.61 -5.80 -4.68
C ARG A 159 20.20 -6.92 -5.64
N GLY A 160 19.02 -7.50 -5.44
CA GLY A 160 18.46 -8.53 -6.31
C GLY A 160 19.18 -9.89 -6.22
N TRP A 161 18.40 -10.95 -6.14
CA TRP A 161 18.91 -12.29 -6.46
C TRP A 161 19.18 -12.33 -7.96
N ARG A 162 20.45 -12.44 -8.38
CA ARG A 162 20.83 -12.83 -9.72
C ARG A 162 21.08 -14.33 -9.75
#